data_572bffa532949a0fa14d8a7ca12f3dce
#
_entry.id   572bffa532949a0fa14d8a7ca12f3dce
#
_cell.length_a   1.000
_cell.length_b   1.000
_cell.length_c   1.000
_cell.angle_alpha   90.00
_cell.angle_beta   90.00
_cell.angle_gamma   90.00
#
_symmetry.space_group_name_H-M   'P 1'
#
loop_
_entity.id
_entity.type
_entity.pdbx_description
1 polymer ?
#
loop_
_entity_poly.entity_id
_entity_poly.type
_entity_poly.pdbx_seq_one_letter_code
_entity_poly.pdbx_strand_id
1 'polypeptide(L)'
;MKGYRAAARADARDDRLSKVLQCPARSMGLGLMLFVIAFAAGGQAATSPTEDWAQLHGDLAADPGVRFGTLANGLRYAIMRNATPKAEVSIRLRIGAGSLMESDAQQGLAHMIEHMSFRGTTHVPQSEEWKGLQRLGMAMGADVSAFTSDTQTFFQFDLPSADAGALDTGLMRMRETASEILMRPDALDAERGTVLSEMRTRDTPGARTGQAELAFFFKGQPVASHLPIGTRDNIEHAPASALTAFYRAFYRPDRATLIVVGDIDPDLVEARIRAHFADWTPIGPPGRDPVLGPPLQRGMETKLIVDPALARAISVAWVAPVDNSPETEAVVRRNLIENIGLAVINHRFQRMASQPDRPFLGAQLSYQSQARSARIAVLSVDIDPPHWSSALTAAETARRQALTFGVRQDEVDREVAAYRAEFKAAADGASTRPTPALANGLLASADSDTVFTSPKDNLALVTRATEGLTAAEVTQALQPLFNASGPLVFIASPVAIAGGEDAVSAAFKDAETRPLIPPKPDAQLKWPYSSFGAAGRVVEQSRVDDLGVTLVRFANGVRLTIKPTRFSADQILVDAKIGQGLLELPKDRGTARWAADAGAYVLGGLEAIRYEDMQEALSS
;
A
#
# COMPACT_ATOMS: atom_id res chain seq x y z
N MET A 1 -29.56 5.81 -51.13
CA MET A 1 -28.24 6.30 -50.71
C MET A 1 -28.37 7.53 -49.85
N LYS A 2 -28.63 7.38 -48.57
CA LYS A 2 -28.51 8.39 -47.50
C LYS A 2 -28.66 7.64 -46.19
N GLY A 3 -27.57 7.52 -45.46
CA GLY A 3 -27.59 6.88 -44.14
C GLY A 3 -26.29 6.16 -43.84
N TYR A 4 -25.25 6.89 -43.47
CA TYR A 4 -24.07 6.42 -42.70
C TYR A 4 -23.15 7.63 -42.48
N ARG A 5 -23.54 8.50 -41.54
CA ARG A 5 -22.65 9.52 -40.95
C ARG A 5 -23.27 10.06 -39.67
N ALA A 6 -23.38 9.20 -38.65
CA ALA A 6 -23.72 9.65 -37.30
C ALA A 6 -23.28 8.64 -36.22
N ALA A 7 -22.04 8.13 -36.30
CA ALA A 7 -21.51 7.23 -35.26
C ALA A 7 -20.01 7.45 -34.99
N ALA A 8 -19.53 8.68 -35.08
CA ALA A 8 -18.12 9.00 -34.83
C ALA A 8 -17.91 10.28 -34.03
N ARG A 9 -18.80 10.56 -33.06
CA ARG A 9 -18.63 11.71 -32.14
C ARG A 9 -19.07 11.44 -30.68
N ALA A 10 -19.25 10.21 -30.27
CA ALA A 10 -19.60 9.85 -28.90
C ALA A 10 -18.39 9.41 -28.04
N ASP A 11 -17.22 9.15 -28.63
CA ASP A 11 -16.08 8.53 -27.95
C ASP A 11 -15.02 9.50 -27.37
N ALA A 12 -15.27 10.80 -27.45
CA ALA A 12 -14.31 11.81 -26.97
C ALA A 12 -14.74 12.51 -25.68
N ARG A 13 -15.80 12.05 -25.01
CA ARG A 13 -16.28 12.66 -23.76
C ARG A 13 -16.09 11.82 -22.49
N ASP A 14 -15.80 10.54 -22.63
CA ASP A 14 -15.66 9.65 -21.46
C ASP A 14 -14.22 9.60 -20.92
N ASP A 15 -13.24 9.97 -21.72
CA ASP A 15 -11.81 9.98 -21.30
C ASP A 15 -11.43 11.19 -20.40
N ARG A 16 -12.38 12.12 -20.16
CA ARG A 16 -12.17 13.24 -19.22
C ARG A 16 -12.73 13.00 -17.83
N LEU A 17 -13.64 12.05 -17.67
CA LEU A 17 -14.19 11.71 -16.36
C LEU A 17 -13.31 10.71 -15.60
N SER A 18 -12.57 9.86 -16.29
CA SER A 18 -11.61 8.95 -15.66
C SER A 18 -10.34 9.66 -15.17
N LYS A 19 -9.96 10.80 -15.78
CA LYS A 19 -8.80 11.61 -15.35
C LYS A 19 -9.09 12.59 -14.22
N VAL A 20 -10.36 12.88 -13.93
CA VAL A 20 -10.77 13.73 -12.81
C VAL A 20 -10.77 12.96 -11.47
N LEU A 21 -10.81 11.62 -11.53
CA LEU A 21 -10.71 10.76 -10.34
C LEU A 21 -9.28 10.38 -9.95
N GLN A 22 -8.27 10.87 -10.68
CA GLN A 22 -6.84 10.69 -10.38
C GLN A 22 -6.12 11.97 -9.95
N CYS A 23 -6.82 13.01 -9.53
CA CYS A 23 -6.21 13.96 -8.63
C CYS A 23 -5.97 13.25 -7.30
N PRO A 24 -4.73 13.23 -6.78
CA PRO A 24 -4.50 12.87 -5.40
C PRO A 24 -5.11 13.99 -4.55
N ALA A 25 -6.41 13.94 -4.31
CA ALA A 25 -6.93 14.49 -3.09
C ALA A 25 -6.16 13.76 -2.00
N ARG A 26 -5.12 14.39 -1.45
CA ARG A 26 -4.62 14.08 -0.13
C ARG A 26 -5.81 14.30 0.81
N SER A 27 -6.69 13.31 0.82
CA SER A 27 -7.62 13.14 1.90
C SER A 27 -6.75 12.84 3.11
N MET A 28 -6.49 13.86 3.94
CA MET A 28 -6.35 13.68 5.37
C MET A 28 -7.73 13.21 5.90
N GLY A 29 -8.20 12.14 5.36
CA GLY A 29 -9.13 11.25 5.96
C GLY A 29 -8.26 10.09 6.40
N LEU A 30 -8.53 9.52 7.54
CA LEU A 30 -8.18 8.14 7.82
C LEU A 30 -8.51 7.34 6.54
N GLY A 31 -7.57 7.36 5.60
CA GLY A 31 -7.43 6.29 4.68
C GLY A 31 -7.09 5.16 5.61
N LEU A 32 -8.11 4.44 6.04
CA LEU A 32 -7.99 3.06 6.41
C LEU A 32 -7.33 2.42 5.19
N MET A 33 -5.99 2.58 5.08
CA MET A 33 -5.23 1.55 4.46
C MET A 33 -5.69 0.34 5.25
N LEU A 34 -6.42 -0.54 4.62
CA LEU A 34 -6.31 -1.95 4.93
C LEU A 34 -4.80 -2.25 4.83
N PHE A 35 -4.09 -1.90 5.90
CA PHE A 35 -2.93 -2.64 6.27
C PHE A 35 -3.51 -4.03 6.53
N VAL A 36 -3.48 -4.86 5.49
CA VAL A 36 -3.03 -6.21 5.75
C VAL A 36 -1.76 -5.93 6.52
N ILE A 37 -1.80 -6.14 7.83
CA ILE A 37 -0.64 -6.05 8.69
C ILE A 37 0.28 -7.15 8.17
N ALA A 38 0.98 -6.90 7.07
CA ALA A 38 2.16 -7.61 6.70
C ALA A 38 3.22 -7.08 7.67
N PHE A 39 3.29 -7.70 8.85
CA PHE A 39 4.35 -7.47 9.78
C PHE A 39 5.62 -7.96 9.11
N ALA A 40 6.42 -7.04 8.59
CA ALA A 40 7.70 -7.39 8.00
C ALA A 40 8.67 -7.80 9.12
N ALA A 41 8.84 -9.10 9.29
CA ALA A 41 9.97 -9.66 9.99
C ALA A 41 11.12 -9.82 8.99
N GLY A 42 12.30 -9.37 9.33
CA GLY A 42 13.45 -9.39 8.43
C GLY A 42 14.25 -10.70 8.50
N GLY A 43 14.82 -11.09 7.39
CA GLY A 43 15.59 -12.32 7.21
C GLY A 43 17.10 -12.14 7.11
N GLN A 44 17.86 -13.17 7.43
CA GLN A 44 19.32 -13.25 7.33
C GLN A 44 19.80 -13.41 5.88
N ALA A 45 20.96 -12.81 5.56
CA ALA A 45 21.75 -13.22 4.42
C ALA A 45 22.38 -14.59 4.72
N ALA A 46 21.80 -15.66 4.20
CA ALA A 46 22.40 -16.99 4.19
C ALA A 46 21.96 -17.72 2.92
N THR A 47 22.90 -18.43 2.30
CA THR A 47 22.75 -19.60 1.38
C THR A 47 21.30 -19.90 1.02
N SER A 48 20.95 -19.86 -0.26
CA SER A 48 19.62 -20.20 -0.76
C SER A 48 19.01 -21.39 0.01
N PRO A 49 18.17 -21.15 1.01
CA PRO A 49 17.27 -22.18 1.47
C PRO A 49 16.11 -22.19 0.49
N THR A 50 15.58 -23.34 0.19
CA THR A 50 14.18 -23.44 -0.19
C THR A 50 13.41 -22.58 0.81
N GLU A 51 12.90 -21.41 0.37
CA GLU A 51 12.07 -20.58 1.26
C GLU A 51 10.89 -21.45 1.69
N ASP A 52 10.82 -21.83 2.94
CA ASP A 52 9.67 -22.52 3.50
C ASP A 52 8.54 -21.51 3.79
N TRP A 53 7.36 -22.01 4.08
CA TRP A 53 6.25 -21.16 4.49
C TRP A 53 6.46 -20.66 5.91
N ALA A 54 6.21 -19.37 6.16
CA ALA A 54 6.46 -18.69 7.44
C ALA A 54 5.79 -19.39 8.64
N GLN A 55 4.59 -19.97 8.46
CA GLN A 55 3.88 -20.71 9.51
C GLN A 55 4.61 -21.98 10.01
N LEU A 56 5.65 -22.43 9.33
CA LEU A 56 6.46 -23.55 9.78
C LEU A 56 7.52 -23.15 10.81
N HIS A 57 7.76 -21.87 11.00
CA HIS A 57 8.85 -21.32 11.82
C HIS A 57 8.39 -20.58 13.08
N GLY A 58 7.07 -20.43 13.27
CA GLY A 58 6.47 -19.70 14.39
C GLY A 58 5.35 -20.48 15.09
N ASP A 59 4.64 -19.81 15.95
CA ASP A 59 3.48 -20.30 16.70
C ASP A 59 2.13 -19.81 16.16
N LEU A 60 2.16 -19.03 15.07
CA LEU A 60 0.96 -18.51 14.43
C LEU A 60 0.34 -19.57 13.51
N ALA A 61 -0.97 -19.75 13.62
CA ALA A 61 -1.72 -20.61 12.72
C ALA A 61 -2.06 -19.89 11.41
N ALA A 62 -1.72 -20.51 10.28
CA ALA A 62 -2.16 -20.04 8.98
C ALA A 62 -3.69 -20.16 8.82
N ASP A 63 -4.27 -19.31 7.94
CA ASP A 63 -5.71 -19.40 7.60
C ASP A 63 -6.04 -20.82 7.11
N PRO A 64 -6.92 -21.57 7.81
CA PRO A 64 -7.27 -22.93 7.44
C PRO A 64 -8.03 -23.03 6.11
N GLY A 65 -8.51 -21.90 5.57
CA GLY A 65 -9.10 -21.81 4.23
C GLY A 65 -8.07 -21.86 3.10
N VAL A 66 -6.78 -21.79 3.41
CA VAL A 66 -5.69 -21.82 2.43
C VAL A 66 -4.98 -23.17 2.45
N ARG A 67 -4.86 -23.79 1.28
CA ARG A 67 -4.01 -24.95 1.09
C ARG A 67 -2.61 -24.49 0.65
N PHE A 68 -1.65 -24.64 1.54
CA PHE A 68 -0.24 -24.39 1.25
C PHE A 68 0.44 -25.69 0.83
N GLY A 69 1.39 -25.59 -0.10
CA GLY A 69 2.19 -26.75 -0.52
C GLY A 69 3.48 -26.32 -1.20
N THR A 70 4.36 -27.32 -1.40
CA THR A 70 5.63 -27.16 -2.13
C THR A 70 5.80 -28.35 -3.07
N LEU A 71 6.12 -28.12 -4.33
CA LEU A 71 6.44 -29.17 -5.29
C LEU A 71 7.86 -29.68 -5.04
N ALA A 72 8.16 -30.88 -5.58
CA ALA A 72 9.49 -31.51 -5.44
C ALA A 72 10.64 -30.66 -6.01
N ASN A 73 10.33 -29.76 -6.97
CA ASN A 73 11.32 -28.84 -7.55
C ASN A 73 11.50 -27.54 -6.73
N GLY A 74 10.77 -27.37 -5.61
CA GLY A 74 10.86 -26.20 -4.73
C GLY A 74 9.79 -25.14 -4.97
N LEU A 75 8.97 -25.22 -6.04
CA LEU A 75 7.88 -24.26 -6.24
C LEU A 75 6.88 -24.31 -5.09
N ARG A 76 6.68 -23.19 -4.42
CA ARG A 76 5.63 -23.04 -3.41
C ARG A 76 4.29 -22.69 -4.07
N TYR A 77 3.20 -23.14 -3.49
CA TYR A 77 1.87 -22.75 -3.93
C TYR A 77 0.91 -22.53 -2.76
N ALA A 78 -0.02 -21.59 -2.94
CA ALA A 78 -1.15 -21.36 -2.04
C ALA A 78 -2.45 -21.35 -2.85
N ILE A 79 -3.41 -22.14 -2.41
CA ILE A 79 -4.72 -22.29 -3.07
C ILE A 79 -5.80 -21.94 -2.06
N MET A 80 -6.70 -21.01 -2.42
CA MET A 80 -7.81 -20.63 -1.55
C MET A 80 -9.12 -20.61 -2.35
N ARG A 81 -10.14 -21.29 -1.85
CA ARG A 81 -11.48 -21.20 -2.41
C ARG A 81 -12.15 -19.91 -1.95
N ASN A 82 -12.61 -19.08 -2.90
CA ASN A 82 -13.40 -17.88 -2.65
C ASN A 82 -14.35 -17.61 -3.81
N ALA A 83 -15.62 -17.35 -3.52
CA ALA A 83 -16.65 -17.13 -4.54
C ALA A 83 -17.16 -15.68 -4.55
N THR A 84 -16.27 -14.71 -4.34
CA THR A 84 -16.58 -13.27 -4.35
C THR A 84 -15.60 -12.54 -5.28
N PRO A 85 -16.01 -12.22 -6.52
CA PRO A 85 -17.25 -12.65 -7.17
C PRO A 85 -17.31 -14.16 -7.48
N LYS A 86 -18.49 -14.64 -7.85
CA LYS A 86 -18.66 -16.03 -8.31
C LYS A 86 -18.00 -16.23 -9.67
N ALA A 87 -17.52 -17.45 -9.90
CA ALA A 87 -16.94 -17.89 -11.16
C ALA A 87 -15.71 -17.09 -11.62
N GLU A 88 -15.02 -16.40 -10.72
CA GLU A 88 -13.75 -15.69 -11.02
C GLU A 88 -12.56 -16.37 -10.33
N VAL A 89 -11.37 -16.21 -10.90
CA VAL A 89 -10.11 -16.73 -10.37
C VAL A 89 -8.99 -15.68 -10.51
N SER A 90 -8.29 -15.44 -9.42
CA SER A 90 -7.05 -14.64 -9.39
C SER A 90 -5.84 -15.57 -9.31
N ILE A 91 -4.90 -15.40 -10.24
CA ILE A 91 -3.62 -16.10 -10.25
C ILE A 91 -2.51 -15.09 -10.04
N ARG A 92 -1.56 -15.39 -9.14
CA ARG A 92 -0.34 -14.59 -8.92
C ARG A 92 0.86 -15.52 -9.02
N LEU A 93 1.82 -15.16 -9.87
CA LEU A 93 3.13 -15.78 -9.91
C LEU A 93 4.13 -14.79 -9.33
N ARG A 94 4.74 -15.10 -8.21
CA ARG A 94 5.82 -14.34 -7.59
C ARG A 94 7.16 -15.01 -7.91
N ILE A 95 8.11 -14.21 -8.32
CA ILE A 95 9.54 -14.58 -8.36
C ILE A 95 10.24 -13.76 -7.29
N GLY A 96 10.90 -14.40 -6.33
CA GLY A 96 11.67 -13.76 -5.26
C GLY A 96 12.97 -13.13 -5.79
N ALA A 97 12.84 -12.24 -6.77
CA ALA A 97 13.92 -11.48 -7.36
C ALA A 97 13.40 -10.13 -7.87
N GLY A 98 14.02 -9.05 -7.42
CA GLY A 98 13.76 -7.68 -7.81
C GLY A 98 15.07 -6.91 -8.02
N SER A 99 15.02 -5.59 -7.92
CA SER A 99 16.19 -4.75 -8.22
C SER A 99 17.37 -4.94 -7.25
N LEU A 100 17.13 -5.39 -6.03
CA LEU A 100 18.22 -5.69 -5.08
C LEU A 100 19.07 -6.89 -5.49
N MET A 101 18.58 -7.78 -6.36
CA MET A 101 19.33 -8.91 -6.88
C MET A 101 20.25 -8.54 -8.07
N GLU A 102 20.17 -7.31 -8.52
CA GLU A 102 20.96 -6.78 -9.62
C GLU A 102 22.35 -6.30 -9.13
N SER A 103 23.38 -6.54 -9.90
CA SER A 103 24.64 -5.80 -9.74
C SER A 103 24.53 -4.40 -10.34
N ASP A 104 25.50 -3.52 -10.08
CA ASP A 104 25.52 -2.17 -10.64
C ASP A 104 25.38 -2.16 -12.18
N ALA A 105 26.00 -3.15 -12.87
CA ALA A 105 25.90 -3.30 -14.32
C ALA A 105 24.56 -3.93 -14.80
N GLN A 106 23.68 -4.31 -13.88
CA GLN A 106 22.42 -4.97 -14.17
C GLN A 106 21.19 -4.15 -13.75
N GLN A 107 21.38 -2.97 -13.16
CA GLN A 107 20.26 -2.16 -12.66
C GLN A 107 19.22 -1.88 -13.75
N GLY A 108 18.00 -2.37 -13.53
CA GLY A 108 16.85 -2.29 -14.44
C GLY A 108 16.57 -3.57 -15.24
N LEU A 109 17.39 -4.62 -15.11
CA LEU A 109 17.16 -5.88 -15.84
C LEU A 109 15.95 -6.64 -15.33
N ALA A 110 15.68 -6.65 -14.03
CA ALA A 110 14.50 -7.30 -13.46
C ALA A 110 13.21 -6.69 -14.05
N HIS A 111 13.13 -5.37 -14.10
CA HIS A 111 12.02 -4.64 -14.69
C HIS A 111 11.93 -4.83 -16.20
N MET A 112 13.06 -4.83 -16.91
CA MET A 112 13.08 -5.11 -18.34
C MET A 112 12.59 -6.54 -18.66
N ILE A 113 12.90 -7.53 -17.81
CA ILE A 113 12.39 -8.90 -17.96
C ILE A 113 10.89 -8.95 -17.74
N GLU A 114 10.36 -8.17 -16.80
CA GLU A 114 8.91 -7.99 -16.63
C GLU A 114 8.25 -7.55 -17.95
N HIS A 115 8.79 -6.51 -18.61
CA HIS A 115 8.32 -6.05 -19.91
C HIS A 115 8.47 -7.11 -21.01
N MET A 116 9.58 -7.83 -21.01
CA MET A 116 9.84 -8.89 -21.99
C MET A 116 8.87 -10.07 -21.86
N SER A 117 8.27 -10.28 -20.69
CA SER A 117 7.25 -11.33 -20.48
C SER A 117 6.02 -11.18 -21.39
N PHE A 118 5.77 -9.97 -21.88
CA PHE A 118 4.69 -9.65 -22.83
C PHE A 118 5.15 -9.61 -24.31
N ARG A 119 6.41 -9.97 -24.57
CA ARG A 119 7.01 -9.93 -25.91
C ARG A 119 7.18 -11.30 -26.57
N GLY A 120 6.53 -12.31 -26.00
CA GLY A 120 6.45 -13.67 -26.49
C GLY A 120 7.32 -14.65 -25.72
N THR A 121 6.81 -15.87 -25.68
CA THR A 121 7.43 -17.03 -25.03
C THR A 121 7.60 -18.16 -26.04
N THR A 122 8.14 -19.29 -25.62
CA THR A 122 8.39 -20.45 -26.50
C THR A 122 7.13 -20.92 -27.22
N HIS A 123 5.98 -20.99 -26.52
CA HIS A 123 4.73 -21.53 -27.08
C HIS A 123 3.67 -20.45 -27.33
N VAL A 124 3.89 -19.22 -26.88
CA VAL A 124 2.96 -18.10 -27.07
C VAL A 124 3.67 -16.98 -27.84
N PRO A 125 3.48 -16.90 -29.18
CA PRO A 125 4.06 -15.82 -29.97
C PRO A 125 3.52 -14.45 -29.52
N GLN A 126 4.35 -13.41 -29.65
CA GLN A 126 3.99 -12.04 -29.31
C GLN A 126 2.66 -11.58 -29.95
N SER A 127 2.39 -12.01 -31.19
CA SER A 127 1.13 -11.67 -31.90
C SER A 127 -0.13 -12.27 -31.27
N GLU A 128 0.03 -13.34 -30.48
CA GLU A 128 -1.08 -14.05 -29.82
C GLU A 128 -1.15 -13.71 -28.31
N GLU A 129 -0.16 -13.00 -27.78
CA GLU A 129 -0.09 -12.68 -26.35
C GLU A 129 -1.36 -11.97 -25.88
N TRP A 130 -1.66 -10.82 -26.48
CA TRP A 130 -2.84 -10.02 -26.14
C TRP A 130 -4.15 -10.63 -26.62
N LYS A 131 -4.17 -11.16 -27.82
CA LYS A 131 -5.38 -11.78 -28.38
C LYS A 131 -5.85 -12.97 -27.56
N GLY A 132 -4.91 -13.75 -27.03
CA GLY A 132 -5.23 -14.87 -26.14
C GLY A 132 -5.87 -14.41 -24.84
N LEU A 133 -5.31 -13.38 -24.20
CA LEU A 133 -5.86 -12.79 -22.97
C LEU A 133 -7.24 -12.14 -23.21
N GLN A 134 -7.40 -11.41 -24.31
CA GLN A 134 -8.69 -10.83 -24.69
C GLN A 134 -9.77 -11.89 -24.97
N ARG A 135 -9.41 -13.05 -25.55
CA ARG A 135 -10.36 -14.17 -25.73
C ARG A 135 -10.83 -14.75 -24.40
N LEU A 136 -10.04 -14.62 -23.33
CA LEU A 136 -10.43 -14.97 -21.95
C LEU A 136 -11.25 -13.85 -21.28
N GLY A 137 -11.52 -12.73 -21.99
CA GLY A 137 -12.26 -11.60 -21.44
C GLY A 137 -11.45 -10.65 -20.57
N MET A 138 -10.12 -10.79 -20.54
CA MET A 138 -9.24 -9.97 -19.70
C MET A 138 -8.82 -8.67 -20.39
N ALA A 139 -8.72 -7.59 -19.59
CA ALA A 139 -8.24 -6.27 -20.00
C ALA A 139 -6.87 -5.97 -19.37
N MET A 140 -5.97 -5.35 -20.17
CA MET A 140 -4.67 -4.89 -19.69
C MET A 140 -4.80 -3.81 -18.63
N GLY A 141 -3.98 -3.90 -17.59
CA GLY A 141 -3.95 -2.95 -16.49
C GLY A 141 -5.03 -3.17 -15.43
N ALA A 142 -6.19 -3.72 -15.82
CA ALA A 142 -7.24 -4.10 -14.88
C ALA A 142 -7.09 -5.56 -14.42
N ASP A 143 -7.09 -6.48 -15.38
CA ASP A 143 -7.13 -7.92 -15.09
C ASP A 143 -5.75 -8.59 -15.29
N VAL A 144 -4.89 -7.95 -16.06
CA VAL A 144 -3.53 -8.42 -16.38
C VAL A 144 -2.54 -7.32 -16.05
N SER A 145 -1.62 -7.58 -15.15
CA SER A 145 -0.50 -6.69 -14.87
C SER A 145 0.71 -7.45 -14.37
N ALA A 146 1.84 -6.76 -14.31
CA ALA A 146 3.04 -7.23 -13.67
C ALA A 146 3.68 -6.07 -12.92
N PHE A 147 4.56 -6.36 -11.98
CA PHE A 147 5.22 -5.35 -11.18
C PHE A 147 6.57 -5.86 -10.66
N THR A 148 7.57 -5.01 -10.74
CA THR A 148 8.90 -5.24 -10.16
C THR A 148 9.13 -4.30 -8.98
N SER A 149 9.50 -4.87 -7.83
CA SER A 149 9.93 -4.15 -6.62
C SER A 149 11.41 -4.36 -6.34
N ASP A 150 11.83 -3.90 -5.17
CA ASP A 150 13.20 -4.15 -4.69
C ASP A 150 13.48 -5.65 -4.46
N THR A 151 12.48 -6.42 -4.01
CA THR A 151 12.62 -7.81 -3.54
C THR A 151 12.00 -8.86 -4.44
N GLN A 152 11.08 -8.49 -5.31
CA GLN A 152 10.31 -9.43 -6.12
C GLN A 152 9.90 -8.87 -7.47
N THR A 153 9.61 -9.77 -8.40
CA THR A 153 8.81 -9.52 -9.60
C THR A 153 7.58 -10.41 -9.54
N PHE A 154 6.39 -9.88 -9.75
CA PHE A 154 5.18 -10.69 -9.78
C PHE A 154 4.32 -10.40 -11.00
N PHE A 155 3.57 -11.41 -11.40
CA PHE A 155 2.63 -11.39 -12.53
C PHE A 155 1.24 -11.74 -12.02
N GLN A 156 0.24 -11.00 -12.48
CA GLN A 156 -1.13 -11.20 -12.06
C GLN A 156 -2.07 -11.40 -13.23
N PHE A 157 -2.98 -12.38 -13.06
CA PHE A 157 -4.15 -12.59 -13.90
C PHE A 157 -5.39 -12.67 -13.01
N ASP A 158 -6.39 -11.86 -13.31
CA ASP A 158 -7.72 -11.94 -12.73
C ASP A 158 -8.68 -12.42 -13.81
N LEU A 159 -8.91 -13.74 -13.84
CA LEU A 159 -9.72 -14.42 -14.83
C LEU A 159 -11.20 -14.21 -14.52
N PRO A 160 -12.00 -13.71 -15.46
CA PRO A 160 -13.45 -13.53 -15.27
C PRO A 160 -14.23 -14.84 -15.35
N SER A 161 -13.55 -15.96 -15.54
CA SER A 161 -14.13 -17.30 -15.55
C SER A 161 -13.26 -18.29 -14.78
N ALA A 162 -13.91 -19.09 -13.91
CA ALA A 162 -13.31 -20.20 -13.17
C ALA A 162 -13.44 -21.54 -13.92
N ASP A 163 -13.82 -21.55 -15.20
CA ASP A 163 -13.89 -22.80 -15.95
C ASP A 163 -12.50 -23.44 -16.14
N ALA A 164 -12.50 -24.77 -16.29
CA ALA A 164 -11.26 -25.53 -16.33
C ALA A 164 -10.32 -25.12 -17.50
N GLY A 165 -10.87 -24.64 -18.62
CA GLY A 165 -10.09 -24.21 -19.78
C GLY A 165 -9.44 -22.85 -19.56
N ALA A 166 -10.16 -21.89 -18.96
CA ALA A 166 -9.61 -20.60 -18.59
C ALA A 166 -8.50 -20.73 -17.53
N LEU A 167 -8.74 -21.53 -16.48
CA LEU A 167 -7.75 -21.84 -15.45
C LEU A 167 -6.50 -22.50 -16.05
N ASP A 168 -6.67 -23.51 -16.90
CA ASP A 168 -5.56 -24.22 -17.53
C ASP A 168 -4.73 -23.29 -18.42
N THR A 169 -5.39 -22.43 -19.20
CA THR A 169 -4.74 -21.41 -20.02
C THR A 169 -3.98 -20.40 -19.15
N GLY A 170 -4.57 -19.93 -18.05
CA GLY A 170 -3.92 -19.01 -17.10
C GLY A 170 -2.67 -19.63 -16.48
N LEU A 171 -2.75 -20.88 -16.00
CA LEU A 171 -1.61 -21.59 -15.41
C LEU A 171 -0.50 -21.87 -16.45
N MET A 172 -0.88 -22.28 -17.66
CA MET A 172 0.08 -22.46 -18.77
C MET A 172 0.84 -21.17 -19.05
N ARG A 173 0.14 -20.01 -19.13
CA ARG A 173 0.80 -18.73 -19.38
C ARG A 173 1.70 -18.30 -18.22
N MET A 174 1.33 -18.55 -16.97
CA MET A 174 2.22 -18.32 -15.82
C MET A 174 3.47 -19.21 -15.91
N ARG A 175 3.32 -20.45 -16.40
CA ARG A 175 4.46 -21.35 -16.61
C ARG A 175 5.38 -20.85 -17.75
N GLU A 176 4.81 -20.33 -18.84
CA GLU A 176 5.56 -19.70 -19.92
C GLU A 176 6.36 -18.48 -19.40
N THR A 177 5.71 -17.61 -18.62
CA THR A 177 6.39 -16.48 -17.96
C THR A 177 7.50 -16.93 -17.02
N ALA A 178 7.27 -18.00 -16.28
CA ALA A 178 8.24 -18.52 -15.31
C ALA A 178 9.54 -19.05 -15.94
N SER A 179 9.48 -19.65 -17.14
CA SER A 179 10.64 -20.38 -17.69
C SER A 179 10.89 -20.25 -19.18
N GLU A 180 9.98 -19.63 -19.96
CA GLU A 180 9.98 -19.68 -21.41
C GLU A 180 10.02 -18.30 -22.10
N ILE A 181 10.29 -17.20 -21.37
CA ILE A 181 10.39 -15.86 -21.95
C ILE A 181 11.52 -15.83 -22.99
N LEU A 182 11.19 -15.36 -24.20
CA LEU A 182 12.15 -15.20 -25.28
C LEU A 182 12.82 -13.83 -25.19
N MET A 183 14.10 -13.81 -24.85
CA MET A 183 14.93 -12.59 -24.81
C MET A 183 15.47 -12.25 -26.20
N ARG A 184 14.57 -12.07 -27.19
CA ARG A 184 14.99 -11.75 -28.56
C ARG A 184 15.53 -10.34 -28.66
N PRO A 185 16.68 -10.11 -29.34
CA PRO A 185 17.29 -8.79 -29.47
C PRO A 185 16.35 -7.74 -30.10
N ASP A 186 15.61 -8.12 -31.15
CA ASP A 186 14.66 -7.23 -31.84
C ASP A 186 13.49 -6.78 -30.93
N ALA A 187 12.96 -7.68 -30.12
CA ALA A 187 11.92 -7.38 -29.15
C ALA A 187 12.44 -6.52 -28.01
N LEU A 188 13.66 -6.80 -27.52
CA LEU A 188 14.32 -6.01 -26.50
C LEU A 188 14.56 -4.57 -26.97
N ASP A 189 15.09 -4.39 -28.19
CA ASP A 189 15.35 -3.06 -28.74
C ASP A 189 14.08 -2.25 -28.91
N ALA A 190 12.97 -2.90 -29.29
CA ALA A 190 11.66 -2.25 -29.34
C ALA A 190 11.16 -1.83 -27.94
N GLU A 191 11.46 -2.64 -26.88
CA GLU A 191 10.99 -2.38 -25.52
C GLU A 191 11.79 -1.30 -24.80
N ARG A 192 13.09 -1.11 -25.14
CA ARG A 192 13.91 -0.03 -24.54
C ARG A 192 13.24 1.32 -24.60
N GLY A 193 12.62 1.66 -25.75
CA GLY A 193 11.89 2.91 -25.95
C GLY A 193 10.72 3.08 -24.97
N THR A 194 10.02 2.00 -24.68
CA THR A 194 8.91 1.96 -23.72
C THR A 194 9.39 2.23 -22.30
N VAL A 195 10.41 1.50 -21.85
CA VAL A 195 10.96 1.65 -20.48
C VAL A 195 11.62 3.04 -20.30
N LEU A 196 12.35 3.55 -21.31
CA LEU A 196 12.88 4.91 -21.27
C LEU A 196 11.79 5.99 -21.26
N SER A 197 10.64 5.75 -21.90
CA SER A 197 9.50 6.64 -21.81
C SER A 197 8.86 6.63 -20.43
N GLU A 198 8.74 5.46 -19.82
CA GLU A 198 8.28 5.29 -18.45
C GLU A 198 9.21 5.98 -17.46
N MET A 199 10.52 5.80 -17.58
CA MET A 199 11.52 6.51 -16.78
C MET A 199 11.33 8.02 -16.85
N ARG A 200 11.13 8.58 -18.07
CA ARG A 200 10.87 10.03 -18.24
C ARG A 200 9.56 10.46 -17.58
N THR A 201 8.51 9.65 -17.65
CA THR A 201 7.21 9.95 -17.06
C THR A 201 7.26 9.92 -15.54
N ARG A 202 8.06 9.01 -14.99
CA ARG A 202 8.27 8.88 -13.53
C ARG A 202 9.27 9.91 -12.98
N ASP A 203 10.09 10.55 -13.82
CA ASP A 203 11.07 11.57 -13.41
C ASP A 203 10.37 12.90 -13.08
N THR A 204 9.69 12.94 -11.95
CA THR A 204 9.07 14.13 -11.39
C THR A 204 9.92 14.74 -10.29
N PRO A 205 9.76 16.04 -9.94
CA PRO A 205 10.45 16.64 -8.80
C PRO A 205 10.24 15.84 -7.50
N GLY A 206 9.01 15.38 -7.25
CA GLY A 206 8.69 14.54 -6.09
C GLY A 206 9.43 13.20 -6.09
N ALA A 207 9.51 12.53 -7.25
CA ALA A 207 10.24 11.26 -7.37
C ALA A 207 11.74 11.44 -7.12
N ARG A 208 12.35 12.50 -7.70
CA ARG A 208 13.77 12.82 -7.44
C ARG A 208 14.03 13.12 -5.96
N THR A 209 13.10 13.81 -5.30
CA THR A 209 13.19 14.06 -3.86
C THR A 209 13.10 12.77 -3.05
N GLY A 210 12.14 11.88 -3.36
CA GLY A 210 12.04 10.58 -2.69
C GLY A 210 13.28 9.71 -2.88
N GLN A 211 13.88 9.71 -4.07
CA GLN A 211 15.15 9.02 -4.33
C GLN A 211 16.30 9.60 -3.51
N ALA A 212 16.39 10.92 -3.41
CA ALA A 212 17.42 11.57 -2.61
C ALA A 212 17.22 11.33 -1.10
N GLU A 213 15.99 11.28 -0.64
CA GLU A 213 15.62 10.92 0.73
C GLU A 213 16.01 9.47 1.04
N LEU A 214 15.66 8.53 0.15
CA LEU A 214 16.04 7.13 0.26
C LEU A 214 17.57 6.97 0.29
N ALA A 215 18.29 7.63 -0.63
CA ALA A 215 19.75 7.62 -0.68
C ALA A 215 20.39 8.23 0.57
N PHE A 216 19.76 9.23 1.17
CA PHE A 216 20.23 9.85 2.41
C PHE A 216 20.00 8.93 3.62
N PHE A 217 18.80 8.35 3.78
CA PHE A 217 18.48 7.53 4.94
C PHE A 217 19.22 6.20 4.92
N PHE A 218 19.33 5.54 3.78
CA PHE A 218 19.92 4.22 3.62
C PHE A 218 21.32 4.24 3.00
N LYS A 219 22.06 5.33 3.24
CA LYS A 219 23.44 5.51 2.75
C LYS A 219 24.28 4.27 3.06
N GLY A 220 24.92 3.73 2.00
CA GLY A 220 25.78 2.56 2.08
C GLY A 220 25.06 1.22 1.98
N GLN A 221 23.74 1.19 1.84
CA GLN A 221 22.97 -0.02 1.56
C GLN A 221 22.51 -0.04 0.09
N PRO A 222 22.39 -1.22 -0.54
CA PRO A 222 21.96 -1.34 -1.95
C PRO A 222 20.60 -0.67 -2.23
N VAL A 223 19.65 -0.73 -1.30
CA VAL A 223 18.32 -0.10 -1.45
C VAL A 223 18.39 1.41 -1.72
N ALA A 224 19.48 2.06 -1.35
CA ALA A 224 19.70 3.49 -1.61
C ALA A 224 19.88 3.82 -3.10
N SER A 225 20.25 2.86 -3.95
CA SER A 225 20.63 3.09 -5.35
C SER A 225 20.06 2.07 -6.35
N HIS A 226 19.67 0.87 -5.91
CA HIS A 226 19.12 -0.17 -6.78
C HIS A 226 17.60 -0.01 -6.95
N LEU A 227 17.20 0.99 -7.71
CA LEU A 227 15.77 1.25 -7.97
C LEU A 227 15.25 0.34 -9.09
N PRO A 228 14.02 -0.17 -9.03
CA PRO A 228 13.46 -1.07 -10.05
C PRO A 228 13.49 -0.50 -11.47
N ILE A 229 13.30 0.82 -11.63
CA ILE A 229 13.36 1.45 -12.95
C ILE A 229 14.75 1.39 -13.59
N GLY A 230 15.79 1.12 -12.83
CA GLY A 230 17.17 0.98 -13.28
C GLY A 230 17.85 2.27 -13.69
N THR A 231 18.97 2.14 -14.41
CA THR A 231 19.72 3.26 -14.96
C THR A 231 19.50 3.39 -16.47
N ARG A 232 19.53 4.64 -16.97
CA ARG A 232 19.41 4.92 -18.41
C ARG A 232 20.43 4.12 -19.23
N ASP A 233 21.68 4.09 -18.79
CA ASP A 233 22.78 3.43 -19.50
C ASP A 233 22.52 1.93 -19.66
N ASN A 234 22.15 1.25 -18.59
CA ASN A 234 21.83 -0.18 -18.64
C ASN A 234 20.61 -0.46 -19.55
N ILE A 235 19.55 0.36 -19.47
CA ILE A 235 18.37 0.18 -20.31
C ILE A 235 18.71 0.36 -21.79
N GLU A 236 19.55 1.35 -22.14
CA GLU A 236 19.96 1.62 -23.52
C GLU A 236 20.90 0.55 -24.06
N HIS A 237 21.77 -0.05 -23.26
CA HIS A 237 22.91 -0.82 -23.77
C HIS A 237 22.97 -2.29 -23.30
N ALA A 238 22.25 -2.72 -22.27
CA ALA A 238 22.32 -4.11 -21.79
C ALA A 238 21.98 -5.10 -22.92
N PRO A 239 22.82 -6.07 -23.23
CA PRO A 239 22.55 -7.04 -24.27
C PRO A 239 21.51 -8.08 -23.83
N ALA A 240 20.80 -8.68 -24.77
CA ALA A 240 19.82 -9.74 -24.49
C ALA A 240 20.44 -10.92 -23.71
N SER A 241 21.72 -11.16 -23.86
CA SER A 241 22.46 -12.18 -23.09
C SER A 241 22.53 -11.87 -21.59
N ALA A 242 22.60 -10.58 -21.21
CA ALA A 242 22.58 -10.18 -19.80
C ALA A 242 21.20 -10.42 -19.17
N LEU A 243 20.11 -10.10 -19.89
CA LEU A 243 18.75 -10.41 -19.46
C LEU A 243 18.55 -11.92 -19.33
N THR A 244 19.01 -12.70 -20.32
CA THR A 244 18.96 -14.17 -20.29
C THR A 244 19.72 -14.74 -19.09
N ALA A 245 20.88 -14.17 -18.78
CA ALA A 245 21.69 -14.61 -17.63
C ALA A 245 20.97 -14.34 -16.31
N PHE A 246 20.40 -13.12 -16.13
CA PHE A 246 19.61 -12.77 -14.95
C PHE A 246 18.36 -13.66 -14.83
N TYR A 247 17.60 -13.82 -15.93
CA TYR A 247 16.41 -14.66 -15.95
C TYR A 247 16.73 -16.10 -15.51
N ARG A 248 17.74 -16.73 -16.05
CA ARG A 248 18.17 -18.10 -15.69
C ARG A 248 18.66 -18.21 -14.25
N ALA A 249 19.29 -17.14 -13.74
CA ALA A 249 19.82 -17.11 -12.37
C ALA A 249 18.71 -17.03 -11.32
N PHE A 250 17.63 -16.30 -11.60
CA PHE A 250 16.62 -15.94 -10.60
C PHE A 250 15.21 -16.47 -10.86
N TYR A 251 14.80 -16.73 -12.12
CA TYR A 251 13.51 -17.33 -12.43
C TYR A 251 13.61 -18.85 -12.29
N ARG A 252 13.46 -19.31 -11.07
CA ARG A 252 13.67 -20.69 -10.66
C ARG A 252 12.51 -21.15 -9.77
N PRO A 253 12.16 -22.46 -9.81
CA PRO A 253 11.05 -22.97 -9.01
C PRO A 253 11.24 -22.73 -7.50
N ASP A 254 12.47 -22.89 -6.99
CA ASP A 254 12.83 -22.68 -5.58
C ASP A 254 12.74 -21.20 -5.12
N ARG A 255 12.57 -20.26 -6.05
CA ARG A 255 12.33 -18.83 -5.80
C ARG A 255 10.92 -18.39 -6.18
N ALA A 256 10.10 -19.32 -6.64
CA ALA A 256 8.77 -18.99 -7.15
C ALA A 256 7.66 -19.37 -6.16
N THR A 257 6.63 -18.55 -6.11
CA THR A 257 5.39 -18.82 -5.38
C THR A 257 4.21 -18.60 -6.31
N LEU A 258 3.36 -19.61 -6.43
CA LEU A 258 2.13 -19.55 -7.23
C LEU A 258 0.92 -19.48 -6.30
N ILE A 259 0.09 -18.46 -6.47
CA ILE A 259 -1.10 -18.24 -5.65
C ILE A 259 -2.32 -18.31 -6.56
N VAL A 260 -3.32 -19.12 -6.18
CA VAL A 260 -4.57 -19.25 -6.91
C VAL A 260 -5.73 -19.11 -5.93
N VAL A 261 -6.53 -18.07 -6.12
CA VAL A 261 -7.71 -17.80 -5.30
C VAL A 261 -8.92 -17.68 -6.21
N GLY A 262 -10.04 -18.32 -5.90
CA GLY A 262 -11.22 -18.21 -6.73
C GLY A 262 -12.35 -19.19 -6.40
N ASP A 263 -13.41 -19.17 -7.21
CA ASP A 263 -14.51 -20.11 -7.10
C ASP A 263 -14.12 -21.44 -7.77
N ILE A 264 -13.22 -22.15 -7.12
CA ILE A 264 -12.47 -23.31 -7.64
C ILE A 264 -12.58 -24.51 -6.69
N ASP A 265 -12.29 -25.68 -7.24
CA ASP A 265 -11.99 -26.88 -6.46
C ASP A 265 -10.47 -26.93 -6.18
N PRO A 266 -10.02 -26.86 -4.93
CA PRO A 266 -8.60 -26.89 -4.59
C PRO A 266 -7.87 -28.15 -5.05
N ASP A 267 -8.52 -29.32 -5.09
CA ASP A 267 -7.91 -30.59 -5.55
C ASP A 267 -7.62 -30.54 -7.05
N LEU A 268 -8.57 -30.01 -7.82
CA LEU A 268 -8.39 -29.80 -9.26
C LEU A 268 -7.25 -28.80 -9.54
N VAL A 269 -7.24 -27.68 -8.82
CA VAL A 269 -6.18 -26.65 -8.99
C VAL A 269 -4.82 -27.22 -8.65
N GLU A 270 -4.66 -27.94 -7.54
CA GLU A 270 -3.40 -28.58 -7.17
C GLU A 270 -2.92 -29.55 -8.24
N ALA A 271 -3.83 -30.39 -8.77
CA ALA A 271 -3.49 -31.31 -9.87
C ALA A 271 -3.01 -30.56 -11.11
N ARG A 272 -3.62 -29.41 -11.47
CA ARG A 272 -3.21 -28.57 -12.59
C ARG A 272 -1.86 -27.88 -12.34
N ILE A 273 -1.63 -27.37 -11.13
CA ILE A 273 -0.33 -26.82 -10.74
C ILE A 273 0.77 -27.88 -10.91
N ARG A 274 0.55 -29.10 -10.44
CA ARG A 274 1.50 -30.22 -10.64
C ARG A 274 1.72 -30.52 -12.12
N ALA A 275 0.66 -30.55 -12.93
CA ALA A 275 0.76 -30.82 -14.36
C ALA A 275 1.57 -29.77 -15.12
N HIS A 276 1.44 -28.48 -14.78
CA HIS A 276 2.13 -27.41 -15.47
C HIS A 276 3.52 -27.08 -14.93
N PHE A 277 3.79 -27.33 -13.65
CA PHE A 277 5.02 -26.82 -13.00
C PHE A 277 5.96 -27.89 -12.45
N ALA A 278 5.55 -29.16 -12.33
CA ALA A 278 6.39 -30.18 -11.70
C ALA A 278 7.65 -30.49 -12.53
N ASP A 279 7.61 -30.32 -13.83
CA ASP A 279 8.73 -30.53 -14.78
C ASP A 279 9.65 -29.30 -14.91
N TRP A 280 9.27 -28.17 -14.29
CA TRP A 280 10.11 -26.98 -14.36
C TRP A 280 11.45 -27.21 -13.68
N THR A 281 12.49 -27.26 -14.51
CA THR A 281 13.87 -27.49 -14.09
C THR A 281 14.68 -26.22 -14.29
N PRO A 282 15.44 -25.76 -13.27
CA PRO A 282 16.25 -24.57 -13.39
C PRO A 282 17.39 -24.75 -14.38
N ILE A 283 17.72 -23.69 -15.13
CA ILE A 283 18.78 -23.70 -16.14
C ILE A 283 20.00 -22.94 -15.61
N GLY A 284 21.14 -23.59 -15.45
CA GLY A 284 22.39 -22.96 -15.00
C GLY A 284 22.47 -22.75 -13.47
N PRO A 285 23.50 -22.06 -12.99
CA PRO A 285 23.70 -21.83 -11.56
C PRO A 285 22.66 -20.82 -11.00
N PRO A 286 22.30 -20.94 -9.71
CA PRO A 286 21.44 -19.99 -9.04
C PRO A 286 22.15 -18.62 -8.90
N GLY A 287 21.34 -17.55 -8.98
CA GLY A 287 21.76 -16.23 -8.58
C GLY A 287 22.04 -16.15 -7.08
N ARG A 288 22.91 -15.25 -6.71
CA ARG A 288 23.24 -15.00 -5.30
C ARG A 288 22.36 -13.88 -4.76
N ASP A 289 21.87 -14.06 -3.55
CA ASP A 289 21.16 -12.99 -2.86
C ASP A 289 22.15 -11.88 -2.49
N PRO A 290 21.71 -10.61 -2.53
CA PRO A 290 22.56 -9.48 -2.19
C PRO A 290 22.94 -9.51 -0.70
N VAL A 291 24.14 -9.03 -0.40
CA VAL A 291 24.52 -8.71 0.98
C VAL A 291 24.02 -7.31 1.30
N LEU A 292 22.88 -7.22 1.97
CA LEU A 292 22.25 -5.92 2.28
C LEU A 292 23.02 -5.13 3.35
N GLY A 293 23.71 -5.84 4.26
CA GLY A 293 24.48 -5.26 5.36
C GLY A 293 23.60 -4.57 6.41
N PRO A 294 24.13 -4.28 7.59
CA PRO A 294 23.41 -3.45 8.56
C PRO A 294 23.44 -1.98 8.12
N PRO A 295 22.46 -1.17 8.54
CA PRO A 295 22.51 0.28 8.34
C PRO A 295 23.74 0.88 9.04
N LEU A 296 24.31 1.93 8.44
CA LEU A 296 25.42 2.65 9.05
C LEU A 296 24.98 3.27 10.38
N GLN A 297 25.85 3.17 11.39
CA GLN A 297 25.64 3.90 12.64
C GLN A 297 26.04 5.36 12.42
N ARG A 298 25.05 6.24 12.48
CA ARG A 298 25.19 7.68 12.19
C ARG A 298 24.61 8.47 13.36
N GLY A 299 25.22 9.60 13.66
CA GLY A 299 24.62 10.61 14.51
C GLY A 299 23.67 11.50 13.73
N MET A 300 23.38 12.66 14.30
CA MET A 300 22.58 13.67 13.62
C MET A 300 23.25 14.15 12.32
N GLU A 301 22.56 13.98 11.22
CA GLU A 301 22.92 14.53 9.91
C GLU A 301 21.73 15.25 9.30
N THR A 302 22.00 16.23 8.46
CA THR A 302 20.97 17.04 7.79
C THR A 302 21.19 17.05 6.29
N LYS A 303 20.09 17.01 5.53
CA LYS A 303 20.07 17.16 4.07
C LYS A 303 18.98 18.13 3.64
N LEU A 304 19.32 19.13 2.84
CA LEU A 304 18.39 20.07 2.24
C LEU A 304 18.38 19.92 0.72
N ILE A 305 17.17 19.78 0.15
CA ILE A 305 16.94 19.85 -1.29
C ILE A 305 16.08 21.07 -1.60
N VAL A 306 16.49 21.85 -2.59
CA VAL A 306 15.76 23.04 -3.04
C VAL A 306 15.39 22.87 -4.51
N ASP A 307 14.08 22.84 -4.79
CA ASP A 307 13.52 22.84 -6.14
C ASP A 307 12.18 23.56 -6.12
N PRO A 308 11.96 24.60 -6.96
CA PRO A 308 10.73 25.41 -6.97
C PRO A 308 9.43 24.60 -7.19
N ALA A 309 9.53 23.40 -7.76
CA ALA A 309 8.38 22.52 -8.01
C ALA A 309 7.99 21.68 -6.79
N LEU A 310 8.73 21.74 -5.67
CA LEU A 310 8.46 20.94 -4.47
C LEU A 310 7.49 21.65 -3.53
N ALA A 311 6.63 20.86 -2.88
CA ALA A 311 6.05 21.26 -1.62
C ALA A 311 7.13 21.23 -0.52
N ARG A 312 6.99 22.06 0.51
CA ARG A 312 7.90 21.98 1.65
C ARG A 312 7.47 20.87 2.60
N ALA A 313 8.38 19.92 2.83
CA ALA A 313 8.20 18.83 3.77
C ALA A 313 9.49 18.57 4.55
N ILE A 314 9.35 18.11 5.77
CA ILE A 314 10.46 17.69 6.63
C ILE A 314 10.26 16.22 6.95
N SER A 315 11.33 15.43 6.87
CA SER A 315 11.37 14.07 7.37
C SER A 315 12.51 13.93 8.37
N VAL A 316 12.22 13.38 9.54
CA VAL A 316 13.24 13.02 10.53
C VAL A 316 13.21 11.53 10.73
N ALA A 317 14.33 10.85 10.49
CA ALA A 317 14.38 9.40 10.47
C ALA A 317 15.36 8.82 11.51
N TRP A 318 15.00 7.66 12.03
CA TRP A 318 15.84 6.78 12.86
C TRP A 318 15.86 5.40 12.22
N VAL A 319 17.06 4.93 11.86
CA VAL A 319 17.25 3.71 11.07
C VAL A 319 17.82 2.61 11.96
N ALA A 320 17.08 1.53 12.10
CA ALA A 320 17.46 0.36 12.89
C ALA A 320 17.76 -0.85 11.99
N PRO A 321 18.58 -1.81 12.42
CA PRO A 321 18.70 -3.10 11.74
C PRO A 321 17.35 -3.79 11.58
N VAL A 322 17.26 -4.65 10.54
CA VAL A 322 16.07 -5.49 10.40
C VAL A 322 15.93 -6.45 11.58
N ASP A 323 14.71 -6.81 11.90
CA ASP A 323 14.40 -7.89 12.83
C ASP A 323 14.16 -9.17 12.02
N ASN A 324 15.05 -10.13 12.17
CA ASN A 324 15.02 -11.40 11.46
C ASN A 324 14.34 -12.51 12.27
N SER A 325 13.67 -12.17 13.35
CA SER A 325 12.93 -13.14 14.15
C SER A 325 11.75 -13.70 13.36
N PRO A 326 11.49 -15.01 13.44
CA PRO A 326 10.26 -15.58 12.89
C PRO A 326 9.03 -14.85 13.44
N GLU A 327 7.99 -14.76 12.63
CA GLU A 327 6.75 -14.15 13.05
C GLU A 327 6.04 -15.06 14.07
N THR A 328 5.95 -14.57 15.31
CA THR A 328 5.31 -15.24 16.43
C THR A 328 4.23 -14.35 17.06
N GLU A 329 3.36 -14.92 17.89
CA GLU A 329 2.38 -14.13 18.64
C GLU A 329 3.05 -13.03 19.47
N ALA A 330 4.24 -13.29 20.03
CA ALA A 330 5.02 -12.31 20.76
C ALA A 330 5.51 -11.16 19.86
N VAL A 331 5.97 -11.46 18.65
CA VAL A 331 6.39 -10.44 17.66
C VAL A 331 5.18 -9.62 17.20
N VAL A 332 4.06 -10.27 16.90
CA VAL A 332 2.81 -9.59 16.51
C VAL A 332 2.33 -8.66 17.64
N ARG A 333 2.33 -9.15 18.89
CA ARG A 333 1.96 -8.33 20.06
C ARG A 333 2.85 -7.11 20.19
N ARG A 334 4.18 -7.27 20.10
CA ARG A 334 5.13 -6.15 20.18
C ARG A 334 4.83 -5.11 19.11
N ASN A 335 4.72 -5.53 17.84
CA ASN A 335 4.47 -4.64 16.72
C ASN A 335 3.11 -3.92 16.85
N LEU A 336 2.08 -4.59 17.35
CA LEU A 336 0.78 -3.99 17.64
C LEU A 336 0.89 -2.90 18.71
N ILE A 337 1.62 -3.14 19.80
CA ILE A 337 1.81 -2.15 20.87
C ILE A 337 2.60 -0.94 20.36
N GLU A 338 3.64 -1.14 19.56
CA GLU A 338 4.38 -0.07 18.89
C GLU A 338 3.45 0.77 18.00
N ASN A 339 2.61 0.13 17.18
CA ASN A 339 1.64 0.82 16.33
C ASN A 339 0.56 1.58 17.11
N ILE A 340 0.06 1.04 18.21
CA ILE A 340 -0.87 1.75 19.11
C ILE A 340 -0.19 3.02 19.66
N GLY A 341 1.06 2.93 20.08
CA GLY A 341 1.81 4.08 20.56
C GLY A 341 2.02 5.16 19.48
N LEU A 342 2.35 4.75 18.26
CA LEU A 342 2.44 5.66 17.12
C LEU A 342 1.08 6.29 16.78
N ALA A 343 -0.01 5.53 16.85
CA ALA A 343 -1.36 6.03 16.61
C ALA A 343 -1.75 7.12 17.62
N VAL A 344 -1.42 6.94 18.90
CA VAL A 344 -1.62 7.97 19.94
C VAL A 344 -0.89 9.26 19.58
N ILE A 345 0.39 9.17 19.17
CA ILE A 345 1.17 10.37 18.81
C ILE A 345 0.58 11.01 17.54
N ASN A 346 0.21 10.22 16.55
CA ASN A 346 -0.40 10.69 15.31
C ASN A 346 -1.74 11.41 15.57
N HIS A 347 -2.53 10.92 16.50
CA HIS A 347 -3.76 11.59 16.92
C HIS A 347 -3.48 12.95 17.57
N ARG A 348 -2.43 13.05 18.40
CA ARG A 348 -1.97 14.35 18.94
C ARG A 348 -1.56 15.31 17.83
N PHE A 349 -0.85 14.84 16.79
CA PHE A 349 -0.50 15.66 15.63
C PHE A 349 -1.72 16.15 14.86
N GLN A 350 -2.70 15.27 14.61
CA GLN A 350 -3.95 15.66 13.95
C GLN A 350 -4.65 16.81 14.69
N ARG A 351 -4.75 16.70 16.02
CA ARG A 351 -5.34 17.78 16.83
C ARG A 351 -4.54 19.08 16.79
N MET A 352 -3.21 19.01 16.77
CA MET A 352 -2.37 20.20 16.60
C MET A 352 -2.58 20.84 15.22
N ALA A 353 -2.71 20.03 14.16
CA ALA A 353 -2.94 20.49 12.81
C ALA A 353 -4.35 21.11 12.59
N SER A 354 -5.33 20.71 13.40
CA SER A 354 -6.71 21.20 13.31
C SER A 354 -6.96 22.54 14.03
N GLN A 355 -5.99 23.03 14.81
CA GLN A 355 -6.15 24.31 15.53
C GLN A 355 -6.06 25.50 14.56
N PRO A 356 -6.74 26.62 14.86
CA PRO A 356 -6.64 27.84 14.05
C PRO A 356 -5.22 28.38 13.93
N ASP A 357 -4.40 28.23 14.96
CA ASP A 357 -2.99 28.64 15.08
C ASP A 357 -2.03 27.46 14.89
N ARG A 358 -2.44 26.50 14.07
CA ARG A 358 -1.69 25.26 13.83
C ARG A 358 -0.21 25.51 13.49
N PRO A 359 0.71 24.76 14.09
CA PRO A 359 2.14 24.93 13.85
C PRO A 359 2.59 24.28 12.52
N PHE A 360 1.82 23.34 11.97
CA PHE A 360 2.08 22.62 10.72
C PHE A 360 0.75 22.28 10.01
N LEU A 361 0.81 21.94 8.73
CA LEU A 361 -0.36 21.48 7.96
C LEU A 361 -0.75 20.06 8.31
N GLY A 362 0.24 19.21 8.62
CA GLY A 362 0.10 17.84 9.05
C GLY A 362 1.43 17.33 9.60
N ALA A 363 1.36 16.34 10.48
CA ALA A 363 2.52 15.57 10.92
C ALA A 363 2.11 14.12 11.16
N GLN A 364 3.05 13.19 10.91
CA GLN A 364 2.83 11.77 11.08
C GLN A 364 4.12 11.07 11.49
N LEU A 365 4.01 10.14 12.43
CA LEU A 365 5.03 9.14 12.72
C LEU A 365 4.64 7.82 12.09
N SER A 366 5.59 7.20 11.39
CA SER A 366 5.48 5.85 10.86
C SER A 366 6.68 5.00 11.29
N TYR A 367 6.50 3.69 11.32
CA TYR A 367 7.57 2.73 11.53
C TYR A 367 7.38 1.56 10.59
N GLN A 368 8.39 1.26 9.79
CA GLN A 368 8.25 0.26 8.73
C GLN A 368 9.57 -0.43 8.41
N SER A 369 9.49 -1.59 7.76
CA SER A 369 10.63 -2.25 7.14
C SER A 369 10.83 -1.73 5.72
N GLN A 370 12.09 -1.47 5.33
CA GLN A 370 12.45 -1.04 3.99
C GLN A 370 13.17 -2.19 3.27
N ALA A 371 12.46 -2.85 2.36
CA ALA A 371 13.01 -3.81 1.42
C ALA A 371 13.99 -4.82 2.06
N ARG A 372 13.67 -5.36 3.23
CA ARG A 372 14.53 -6.25 4.03
C ARG A 372 15.91 -5.66 4.39
N SER A 373 16.14 -4.36 4.15
CA SER A 373 17.43 -3.72 4.38
C SER A 373 17.57 -3.12 5.78
N ALA A 374 16.49 -2.52 6.28
CA ALA A 374 16.45 -1.89 7.59
C ALA A 374 15.01 -1.69 8.06
N ARG A 375 14.84 -1.36 9.35
CA ARG A 375 13.60 -0.76 9.88
C ARG A 375 13.82 0.74 10.06
N ILE A 376 12.81 1.53 9.80
CA ILE A 376 12.90 2.99 9.88
C ILE A 376 11.69 3.59 10.58
N ALA A 377 11.94 4.41 11.60
CA ALA A 377 10.95 5.33 12.16
C ALA A 377 11.10 6.68 11.45
N VAL A 378 10.00 7.23 10.94
CA VAL A 378 10.01 8.52 10.23
C VAL A 378 8.96 9.44 10.82
N LEU A 379 9.38 10.63 11.27
CA LEU A 379 8.52 11.77 11.54
C LEU A 379 8.44 12.64 10.28
N SER A 380 7.31 12.59 9.59
CA SER A 380 7.03 13.45 8.43
C SER A 380 6.22 14.66 8.87
N VAL A 381 6.58 15.86 8.38
CA VAL A 381 5.89 17.10 8.72
C VAL A 381 5.63 17.92 7.45
N ASP A 382 4.35 18.12 7.11
CA ASP A 382 3.90 19.01 6.04
C ASP A 382 3.76 20.42 6.58
N ILE A 383 4.39 21.39 5.92
CA ILE A 383 4.55 22.73 6.47
C ILE A 383 4.18 23.84 5.49
N ASP A 384 3.74 24.95 6.05
CA ASP A 384 3.60 26.20 5.31
C ASP A 384 5.00 26.88 5.16
N PRO A 385 5.38 27.31 3.96
CA PRO A 385 6.74 27.73 3.63
C PRO A 385 7.46 28.68 4.60
N PRO A 386 6.88 29.71 5.19
CA PRO A 386 7.65 30.60 6.06
C PRO A 386 7.94 30.03 7.46
N HIS A 387 7.20 29.00 7.92
CA HIS A 387 7.18 28.58 9.33
C HIS A 387 7.84 27.22 9.59
N TRP A 388 8.78 26.79 8.73
CA TRP A 388 9.38 25.44 8.80
C TRP A 388 10.07 25.13 10.16
N SER A 389 10.76 26.10 10.75
CA SER A 389 11.49 25.89 12.00
C SER A 389 10.55 25.70 13.20
N SER A 390 9.48 26.51 13.27
CA SER A 390 8.46 26.34 14.31
C SER A 390 7.67 25.04 14.16
N ALA A 391 7.39 24.63 12.92
CA ALA A 391 6.73 23.36 12.63
C ALA A 391 7.58 22.16 13.06
N LEU A 392 8.86 22.14 12.69
CA LEU A 392 9.82 21.13 13.14
C LEU A 392 9.88 21.06 14.66
N THR A 393 10.02 22.24 15.30
CA THR A 393 10.08 22.34 16.77
C THR A 393 8.81 21.79 17.43
N ALA A 394 7.64 22.11 16.89
CA ALA A 394 6.37 21.67 17.46
C ALA A 394 6.20 20.13 17.34
N ALA A 395 6.50 19.58 16.16
CA ALA A 395 6.39 18.13 15.94
C ALA A 395 7.40 17.33 16.79
N GLU A 396 8.66 17.78 16.84
CA GLU A 396 9.70 17.16 17.66
C GLU A 396 9.39 17.28 19.15
N THR A 397 8.89 18.44 19.61
CA THR A 397 8.45 18.62 20.99
C THR A 397 7.35 17.62 21.36
N ALA A 398 6.34 17.43 20.51
CA ALA A 398 5.25 16.49 20.78
C ALA A 398 5.73 15.03 20.83
N ARG A 399 6.66 14.62 19.92
CA ARG A 399 7.31 13.32 19.99
C ARG A 399 8.06 13.13 21.31
N ARG A 400 8.88 14.09 21.69
CA ARG A 400 9.66 14.05 22.96
C ARG A 400 8.75 14.04 24.19
N GLN A 401 7.65 14.78 24.16
CA GLN A 401 6.66 14.75 25.24
C GLN A 401 6.08 13.34 25.42
N ALA A 402 5.74 12.66 24.32
CA ALA A 402 5.24 11.29 24.39
C ALA A 402 6.26 10.30 24.97
N LEU A 403 7.54 10.47 24.65
CA LEU A 403 8.61 9.61 25.17
C LEU A 403 8.99 9.93 26.62
N THR A 404 8.90 11.21 27.03
CA THR A 404 9.34 11.66 28.36
C THR A 404 8.26 11.51 29.42
N PHE A 405 7.03 11.92 29.10
CA PHE A 405 5.89 11.89 30.02
C PHE A 405 4.98 10.69 29.82
N GLY A 406 5.20 9.96 28.71
CA GLY A 406 4.39 8.82 28.31
C GLY A 406 3.12 9.22 27.57
N VAL A 407 2.40 8.18 27.13
CA VAL A 407 1.03 8.28 26.66
C VAL A 407 0.07 8.12 27.84
N ARG A 408 -1.17 8.58 27.70
CA ARG A 408 -2.19 8.44 28.76
C ARG A 408 -3.02 7.18 28.52
N GLN A 409 -3.61 6.63 29.59
CA GLN A 409 -4.42 5.43 29.50
C GLN A 409 -5.67 5.64 28.64
N ASP A 410 -6.33 6.80 28.76
CA ASP A 410 -7.49 7.15 27.92
C ASP A 410 -7.17 7.21 26.41
N GLU A 411 -5.95 7.64 26.05
CA GLU A 411 -5.49 7.62 24.66
C GLU A 411 -5.26 6.18 24.19
N VAL A 412 -4.62 5.34 24.99
CA VAL A 412 -4.41 3.91 24.69
C VAL A 412 -5.73 3.18 24.54
N ASP A 413 -6.67 3.38 25.47
CA ASP A 413 -7.98 2.73 25.45
C ASP A 413 -8.76 3.07 24.18
N ARG A 414 -8.69 4.32 23.74
CA ARG A 414 -9.31 4.77 22.48
C ARG A 414 -8.70 4.06 21.27
N GLU A 415 -7.38 4.04 21.14
CA GLU A 415 -6.72 3.38 20.01
C GLU A 415 -6.97 1.86 20.05
N VAL A 416 -6.95 1.23 21.21
CA VAL A 416 -7.31 -0.19 21.37
C VAL A 416 -8.74 -0.46 20.91
N ALA A 417 -9.69 0.42 21.28
CA ALA A 417 -11.08 0.29 20.84
C ALA A 417 -11.19 0.40 19.31
N ALA A 418 -10.48 1.35 18.69
CA ALA A 418 -10.43 1.52 17.25
C ALA A 418 -9.86 0.28 16.55
N TYR A 419 -8.71 -0.24 17.00
CA TYR A 419 -8.12 -1.48 16.45
C TYR A 419 -9.06 -2.67 16.57
N ARG A 420 -9.67 -2.87 17.75
CA ARG A 420 -10.63 -3.98 17.96
C ARG A 420 -11.86 -3.86 17.06
N ALA A 421 -12.37 -2.66 16.86
CA ALA A 421 -13.49 -2.41 15.95
C ALA A 421 -13.12 -2.72 14.49
N GLU A 422 -11.93 -2.31 14.05
CA GLU A 422 -11.41 -2.59 12.71
C GLU A 422 -11.27 -4.10 12.47
N PHE A 423 -10.59 -4.82 13.37
CA PHE A 423 -10.40 -6.26 13.24
C PHE A 423 -11.72 -7.05 13.37
N LYS A 424 -12.67 -6.53 14.17
CA LYS A 424 -14.01 -7.09 14.24
C LYS A 424 -14.74 -6.92 12.90
N ALA A 425 -14.71 -5.74 12.30
CA ALA A 425 -15.32 -5.49 11.00
C ALA A 425 -14.68 -6.37 9.90
N ALA A 426 -13.36 -6.54 9.93
CA ALA A 426 -12.65 -7.45 9.03
C ALA A 426 -13.08 -8.93 9.22
N ALA A 427 -13.30 -9.36 10.45
CA ALA A 427 -13.77 -10.71 10.75
C ALA A 427 -15.24 -10.91 10.32
N ASP A 428 -16.10 -9.94 10.57
CA ASP A 428 -17.52 -9.98 10.18
C ASP A 428 -17.67 -9.92 8.65
N GLY A 429 -16.82 -9.15 7.96
CA GLY A 429 -16.76 -9.02 6.50
C GLY A 429 -16.01 -10.17 5.78
N ALA A 430 -15.44 -11.13 6.50
CA ALA A 430 -14.53 -12.14 5.94
C ALA A 430 -15.11 -12.93 4.76
N SER A 431 -16.41 -13.25 4.79
CA SER A 431 -17.10 -14.04 3.77
C SER A 431 -17.33 -13.30 2.44
N THR A 432 -17.13 -11.99 2.40
CA THR A 432 -17.36 -11.14 1.23
C THR A 432 -16.07 -10.48 0.72
N ARG A 433 -14.92 -10.92 1.18
CA ARG A 433 -13.62 -10.42 0.69
C ARG A 433 -13.44 -10.73 -0.80
N PRO A 434 -13.08 -9.75 -1.63
CA PRO A 434 -12.86 -9.98 -3.06
C PRO A 434 -11.69 -10.94 -3.32
N THR A 435 -11.87 -11.82 -4.31
CA THR A 435 -10.84 -12.76 -4.78
C THR A 435 -9.49 -12.11 -5.07
N PRO A 436 -9.40 -10.99 -5.83
CA PRO A 436 -8.11 -10.34 -6.06
C PRO A 436 -7.43 -9.81 -4.79
N ALA A 437 -8.21 -9.32 -3.82
CA ALA A 437 -7.67 -8.81 -2.56
C ALA A 437 -7.05 -9.93 -1.71
N LEU A 438 -7.67 -11.12 -1.69
CA LEU A 438 -7.12 -12.30 -1.02
C LEU A 438 -5.83 -12.78 -1.69
N ALA A 439 -5.82 -12.84 -3.02
CA ALA A 439 -4.62 -13.21 -3.78
C ALA A 439 -3.45 -12.24 -3.52
N ASN A 440 -3.73 -10.93 -3.46
CA ASN A 440 -2.72 -9.91 -3.14
C ASN A 440 -2.26 -10.00 -1.68
N GLY A 441 -3.14 -10.34 -0.73
CA GLY A 441 -2.78 -10.58 0.66
C GLY A 441 -1.82 -11.76 0.82
N LEU A 442 -2.10 -12.89 0.15
CA LEU A 442 -1.21 -14.05 0.12
C LEU A 442 0.14 -13.73 -0.55
N LEU A 443 0.12 -12.92 -1.62
CA LEU A 443 1.34 -12.44 -2.29
C LEU A 443 2.21 -11.59 -1.35
N ALA A 444 1.59 -10.65 -0.64
CA ALA A 444 2.27 -9.80 0.34
C ALA A 444 2.88 -10.61 1.48
N SER A 445 2.13 -11.59 2.02
CA SER A 445 2.65 -12.49 3.06
C SER A 445 3.84 -13.32 2.57
N ALA A 446 3.78 -13.82 1.33
CA ALA A 446 4.89 -14.57 0.73
C ALA A 446 6.14 -13.71 0.49
N ASP A 447 5.98 -12.41 0.18
CA ASP A 447 7.12 -11.49 0.02
C ASP A 447 7.73 -11.06 1.35
N SER A 448 6.88 -10.82 2.34
CA SER A 448 7.29 -10.37 3.68
C SER A 448 7.74 -11.50 4.61
N ASP A 449 7.62 -12.75 4.18
CA ASP A 449 7.85 -13.93 5.02
C ASP A 449 6.99 -13.91 6.31
N THR A 450 5.69 -13.60 6.14
CA THR A 450 4.72 -13.52 7.24
C THR A 450 3.62 -14.58 7.09
N VAL A 451 2.96 -14.90 8.20
CA VAL A 451 1.89 -15.90 8.22
C VAL A 451 0.58 -15.26 7.74
N PHE A 452 -0.01 -15.80 6.68
CA PHE A 452 -1.35 -15.42 6.26
C PHE A 452 -2.40 -16.03 7.20
N THR A 453 -2.83 -15.24 8.18
CA THR A 453 -3.79 -15.64 9.22
C THR A 453 -5.23 -15.31 8.83
N SER A 454 -6.21 -16.02 9.40
CA SER A 454 -7.62 -15.70 9.16
C SER A 454 -8.03 -14.40 9.88
N PRO A 455 -9.01 -13.64 9.37
CA PRO A 455 -9.52 -12.45 10.07
C PRO A 455 -10.06 -12.72 11.46
N LYS A 456 -10.62 -13.91 11.68
CA LYS A 456 -11.08 -14.37 12.99
C LYS A 456 -9.91 -14.55 13.96
N ASP A 457 -8.82 -15.18 13.50
CA ASP A 457 -7.63 -15.39 14.31
C ASP A 457 -6.92 -14.06 14.58
N ASN A 458 -6.87 -13.15 13.60
CA ASN A 458 -6.36 -11.80 13.79
C ASN A 458 -7.14 -11.02 14.85
N LEU A 459 -8.47 -11.08 14.83
CA LEU A 459 -9.30 -10.48 15.87
C LEU A 459 -9.00 -11.08 17.24
N ALA A 460 -8.84 -12.41 17.32
CA ALA A 460 -8.49 -13.09 18.56
C ALA A 460 -7.09 -12.67 19.06
N LEU A 461 -6.10 -12.57 18.17
CA LEU A 461 -4.75 -12.10 18.48
C LEU A 461 -4.76 -10.67 19.02
N VAL A 462 -5.41 -9.73 18.32
CA VAL A 462 -5.54 -8.34 18.74
C VAL A 462 -6.24 -8.23 20.10
N THR A 463 -7.30 -9.01 20.29
CA THR A 463 -8.05 -9.01 21.56
C THR A 463 -7.15 -9.45 22.72
N ARG A 464 -6.41 -10.56 22.58
CA ARG A 464 -5.47 -11.04 23.60
C ARG A 464 -4.30 -10.09 23.80
N ALA A 465 -3.71 -9.60 22.69
CA ALA A 465 -2.55 -8.71 22.73
C ALA A 465 -2.82 -7.38 23.44
N THR A 466 -4.08 -6.92 23.42
CA THR A 466 -4.51 -5.64 24.01
C THR A 466 -5.28 -5.79 25.32
N GLU A 467 -5.43 -7.02 25.84
CA GLU A 467 -6.08 -7.24 27.13
C GLU A 467 -5.23 -6.68 28.28
N GLY A 468 -5.79 -5.74 29.04
CA GLY A 468 -5.09 -5.08 30.15
C GLY A 468 -3.86 -4.24 29.74
N LEU A 469 -3.74 -3.87 28.45
CA LEU A 469 -2.63 -3.06 27.96
C LEU A 469 -2.56 -1.71 28.69
N THR A 470 -1.41 -1.42 29.27
CA THR A 470 -1.18 -0.21 30.04
C THR A 470 -0.45 0.87 29.24
N ALA A 471 -0.71 2.13 29.57
CA ALA A 471 0.02 3.27 29.02
C ALA A 471 1.54 3.19 29.24
N ALA A 472 1.96 2.56 30.33
CA ALA A 472 3.38 2.34 30.63
C ALA A 472 4.03 1.36 29.65
N GLU A 473 3.37 0.23 29.33
CA GLU A 473 3.85 -0.73 28.33
C GLU A 473 3.95 -0.09 26.94
N VAL A 474 2.93 0.68 26.53
CA VAL A 474 2.94 1.40 25.25
C VAL A 474 4.08 2.42 25.19
N THR A 475 4.27 3.20 26.26
CA THR A 475 5.37 4.18 26.34
C THR A 475 6.72 3.48 26.25
N GLN A 476 6.89 2.35 26.92
CA GLN A 476 8.12 1.57 26.89
C GLN A 476 8.39 1.01 25.48
N ALA A 477 7.37 0.56 24.76
CA ALA A 477 7.50 0.02 23.42
C ALA A 477 7.91 1.08 22.38
N LEU A 478 7.58 2.34 22.59
CA LEU A 478 7.97 3.43 21.69
C LEU A 478 9.47 3.79 21.78
N GLN A 479 10.11 3.60 22.91
CA GLN A 479 11.48 4.06 23.14
C GLN A 479 12.52 3.47 22.18
N PRO A 480 12.52 2.16 21.88
CA PRO A 480 13.50 1.56 20.97
C PRO A 480 13.41 2.11 19.53
N LEU A 481 12.23 2.59 19.10
CA LEU A 481 12.02 3.10 17.75
C LEU A 481 12.90 4.32 17.44
N PHE A 482 13.24 5.11 18.46
CA PHE A 482 14.00 6.35 18.36
C PHE A 482 15.41 6.25 18.96
N ASN A 483 15.80 5.06 19.47
CA ASN A 483 17.15 4.74 19.93
C ASN A 483 17.95 4.02 18.86
N ALA A 484 17.91 4.51 17.63
CA ALA A 484 18.55 3.91 16.47
C ALA A 484 19.53 4.91 15.82
N SER A 485 20.10 4.56 14.68
CA SER A 485 20.97 5.46 13.91
C SER A 485 20.21 6.70 13.45
N GLY A 486 20.73 7.88 13.77
CA GLY A 486 20.07 9.16 13.52
C GLY A 486 20.09 10.08 14.76
N PRO A 487 19.27 11.13 14.81
CA PRO A 487 18.26 11.54 13.83
C PRO A 487 18.85 12.01 12.49
N LEU A 488 18.23 11.58 11.39
CA LEU A 488 18.58 12.01 10.04
C LEU A 488 17.50 12.97 9.55
N VAL A 489 17.85 14.26 9.42
CA VAL A 489 16.89 15.33 9.10
C VAL A 489 16.96 15.65 7.60
N PHE A 490 15.88 15.38 6.88
CA PHE A 490 15.76 15.70 5.46
C PHE A 490 14.71 16.78 5.25
N ILE A 491 15.04 17.82 4.48
CA ILE A 491 14.09 18.87 4.10
C ILE A 491 14.04 19.02 2.58
N ALA A 492 12.84 18.95 2.03
CA ALA A 492 12.52 19.42 0.68
C ALA A 492 11.89 20.81 0.76
N SER A 493 12.32 21.75 -0.06
CA SER A 493 11.83 23.13 -0.02
C SER A 493 11.73 23.75 -1.41
N PRO A 494 10.66 24.53 -1.72
CA PRO A 494 10.56 25.27 -2.98
C PRO A 494 11.51 26.46 -3.05
N VAL A 495 12.04 26.93 -1.92
CA VAL A 495 12.93 28.07 -1.82
C VAL A 495 14.12 27.77 -0.92
N ALA A 496 15.24 28.44 -1.16
CA ALA A 496 16.42 28.31 -0.31
C ALA A 496 16.11 28.72 1.15
N ILE A 497 16.68 27.97 2.09
CA ILE A 497 16.64 28.29 3.53
C ILE A 497 17.94 29.07 3.86
N ALA A 498 17.78 30.23 4.44
CA ALA A 498 18.94 31.03 4.88
C ALA A 498 19.76 30.22 5.92
N GLY A 499 21.08 30.13 5.68
CA GLY A 499 21.97 29.28 6.48
C GLY A 499 21.95 27.78 6.11
N GLY A 500 21.17 27.37 5.13
CA GLY A 500 21.21 26.02 4.55
C GLY A 500 21.00 24.89 5.55
N GLU A 501 21.75 23.81 5.37
CA GLU A 501 21.70 22.61 6.22
C GLU A 501 22.12 22.92 7.68
N ASP A 502 23.02 23.90 7.90
CA ASP A 502 23.43 24.32 9.25
C ASP A 502 22.28 24.95 10.02
N ALA A 503 21.45 25.77 9.38
CA ALA A 503 20.27 26.37 10.00
C ALA A 503 19.23 25.30 10.39
N VAL A 504 19.06 24.29 9.54
CA VAL A 504 18.17 23.15 9.83
C VAL A 504 18.69 22.33 11.01
N SER A 505 20.00 22.05 11.01
CA SER A 505 20.68 21.36 12.09
C SER A 505 20.54 22.11 13.44
N ALA A 506 20.74 23.44 13.41
CA ALA A 506 20.59 24.28 14.59
C ALA A 506 19.14 24.28 15.13
N ALA A 507 18.15 24.37 14.23
CA ALA A 507 16.74 24.38 14.61
C ALA A 507 16.32 23.03 15.22
N PHE A 508 16.82 21.91 14.70
CA PHE A 508 16.53 20.59 15.28
C PHE A 508 17.17 20.43 16.66
N LYS A 509 18.44 20.82 16.83
CA LYS A 509 19.13 20.80 18.13
C LYS A 509 18.44 21.68 19.16
N ASP A 510 17.96 22.86 18.76
CA ASP A 510 17.16 23.73 19.63
C ASP A 510 15.87 23.01 20.06
N ALA A 511 15.18 22.34 19.14
CA ALA A 511 13.98 21.57 19.44
C ALA A 511 14.26 20.42 20.41
N GLU A 512 15.40 19.73 20.29
CA GLU A 512 15.80 18.63 21.20
C GLU A 512 16.14 19.10 22.62
N THR A 513 16.57 20.33 22.79
CA THR A 513 17.01 20.86 24.09
C THR A 513 15.95 21.67 24.83
N ARG A 514 14.83 22.03 24.17
CA ARG A 514 13.74 22.78 24.79
C ARG A 514 13.17 22.08 26.01
N PRO A 515 12.89 22.82 27.09
CA PRO A 515 12.17 22.29 28.24
C PRO A 515 10.79 21.77 27.82
N LEU A 516 10.45 20.58 28.31
CA LEU A 516 9.15 19.96 28.04
C LEU A 516 8.16 20.29 29.16
N ILE A 517 6.92 20.51 28.79
CA ILE A 517 5.79 20.65 29.70
C ILE A 517 4.89 19.43 29.52
N PRO A 518 4.40 18.79 30.59
CA PRO A 518 3.48 17.66 30.45
C PRO A 518 2.24 18.05 29.64
N PRO A 519 1.78 17.20 28.72
CA PRO A 519 0.58 17.47 27.94
C PRO A 519 -0.63 17.57 28.87
N LYS A 520 -1.51 18.55 28.60
CA LYS A 520 -2.76 18.67 29.34
C LYS A 520 -3.71 17.55 28.89
N PRO A 521 -4.51 16.99 29.83
CA PRO A 521 -5.59 16.09 29.45
C PRO A 521 -6.55 16.80 28.49
N ASP A 522 -7.03 16.06 27.49
CA ASP A 522 -8.00 16.58 26.56
C ASP A 522 -9.42 16.55 27.18
N ALA A 523 -10.25 17.48 26.80
CA ALA A 523 -11.68 17.41 27.14
C ALA A 523 -12.30 16.22 26.41
N GLN A 524 -13.09 15.41 27.13
CA GLN A 524 -13.87 14.35 26.47
C GLN A 524 -14.85 14.97 25.49
N LEU A 525 -14.67 14.67 24.22
CA LEU A 525 -15.61 15.08 23.19
C LEU A 525 -16.86 14.18 23.26
N LYS A 526 -18.01 14.81 23.22
CA LYS A 526 -19.29 14.11 23.17
C LYS A 526 -20.02 14.48 21.90
N TRP A 527 -20.65 13.51 21.29
CA TRP A 527 -21.53 13.77 20.15
C TRP A 527 -22.65 14.74 20.57
N PRO A 528 -22.75 15.94 19.96
CA PRO A 528 -23.64 16.99 20.45
C PRO A 528 -25.10 16.82 20.02
N TYR A 529 -25.37 15.92 19.06
CA TYR A 529 -26.71 15.76 18.50
C TYR A 529 -27.41 14.53 19.06
N SER A 530 -28.41 14.72 19.88
CA SER A 530 -29.30 13.64 20.34
C SER A 530 -30.48 13.40 19.39
N SER A 531 -30.78 14.37 18.51
CA SER A 531 -31.86 14.30 17.54
C SER A 531 -31.59 15.26 16.38
N PHE A 532 -32.02 14.89 15.18
CA PHE A 532 -32.01 15.75 13.98
C PHE A 532 -33.40 16.32 13.65
N GLY A 533 -34.30 16.39 14.63
CA GLY A 533 -35.65 16.86 14.48
C GLY A 533 -36.72 15.77 14.34
N ALA A 534 -37.93 16.15 13.96
CA ALA A 534 -39.03 15.21 13.80
C ALA A 534 -38.80 14.28 12.59
N ALA A 535 -39.22 13.02 12.72
CA ALA A 535 -39.15 12.05 11.63
C ALA A 535 -39.88 12.55 10.37
N GLY A 536 -39.24 12.35 9.22
CA GLY A 536 -39.82 12.72 7.94
C GLY A 536 -41.08 11.90 7.62
N ARG A 537 -42.12 12.56 7.09
CA ARG A 537 -43.37 11.89 6.70
C ARG A 537 -43.26 11.35 5.28
N VAL A 538 -43.38 10.04 5.12
CA VAL A 538 -43.43 9.38 3.80
C VAL A 538 -44.76 9.73 3.12
N VAL A 539 -44.69 10.18 1.86
CA VAL A 539 -45.85 10.50 1.03
C VAL A 539 -46.05 9.53 -0.14
N GLU A 540 -44.96 8.85 -0.54
CA GLU A 540 -45.00 7.87 -1.61
C GLU A 540 -43.93 6.79 -1.37
N GLN A 541 -44.30 5.53 -1.63
CA GLN A 541 -43.39 4.41 -1.61
C GLN A 541 -43.74 3.46 -2.76
N SER A 542 -42.76 3.06 -3.53
CA SER A 542 -42.90 2.08 -4.59
C SER A 542 -41.70 1.11 -4.63
N ARG A 543 -41.88 0.00 -5.28
CA ARG A 543 -40.82 -1.00 -5.44
C ARG A 543 -40.58 -1.28 -6.94
N VAL A 544 -39.32 -1.41 -7.31
CA VAL A 544 -38.88 -1.83 -8.66
C VAL A 544 -38.31 -3.24 -8.49
N ASP A 545 -39.13 -4.23 -8.79
CA ASP A 545 -38.86 -5.64 -8.39
C ASP A 545 -37.68 -6.25 -9.14
N ASP A 546 -37.52 -5.99 -10.42
CA ASP A 546 -36.41 -6.45 -11.26
C ASP A 546 -35.03 -5.92 -10.80
N LEU A 547 -35.01 -4.74 -10.17
CA LEU A 547 -33.80 -4.15 -9.60
C LEU A 547 -33.65 -4.40 -8.09
N GLY A 548 -34.68 -4.91 -7.43
CA GLY A 548 -34.71 -5.09 -5.97
C GLY A 548 -34.64 -3.76 -5.21
N VAL A 549 -35.15 -2.66 -5.78
CA VAL A 549 -35.01 -1.31 -5.26
C VAL A 549 -36.34 -0.83 -4.67
N THR A 550 -36.29 -0.20 -3.50
CA THR A 550 -37.42 0.53 -2.92
C THR A 550 -37.18 2.03 -3.07
N LEU A 551 -38.14 2.72 -3.65
CA LEU A 551 -38.16 4.18 -3.82
C LEU A 551 -39.10 4.79 -2.81
N VAL A 552 -38.63 5.81 -2.07
CA VAL A 552 -39.41 6.51 -1.03
C VAL A 552 -39.31 8.00 -1.30
N ARG A 553 -40.44 8.71 -1.20
CA ARG A 553 -40.52 10.17 -1.25
C ARG A 553 -41.07 10.71 0.06
N PHE A 554 -40.38 11.67 0.63
CA PHE A 554 -40.80 12.35 1.84
C PHE A 554 -41.55 13.65 1.52
N ALA A 555 -42.36 14.11 2.46
CA ALA A 555 -43.18 15.31 2.31
C ALA A 555 -42.35 16.60 2.10
N ASN A 556 -41.12 16.64 2.58
CA ASN A 556 -40.17 17.72 2.37
C ASN A 556 -39.45 17.68 1.01
N GLY A 557 -39.81 16.74 0.13
CA GLY A 557 -39.22 16.59 -1.20
C GLY A 557 -38.01 15.67 -1.28
N VAL A 558 -37.44 15.23 -0.17
CA VAL A 558 -36.33 14.25 -0.16
C VAL A 558 -36.77 12.93 -0.79
N ARG A 559 -35.95 12.38 -1.66
CA ARG A 559 -36.14 11.08 -2.28
C ARG A 559 -35.07 10.13 -1.73
N LEU A 560 -35.46 8.94 -1.30
CA LEU A 560 -34.58 7.90 -0.79
C LEU A 560 -34.72 6.66 -1.66
N THR A 561 -33.62 6.13 -2.12
CA THR A 561 -33.54 4.86 -2.86
C THR A 561 -32.82 3.85 -1.98
N ILE A 562 -33.47 2.72 -1.67
CA ILE A 562 -32.93 1.67 -0.83
C ILE A 562 -32.72 0.42 -1.69
N LYS A 563 -31.53 -0.12 -1.71
CA LYS A 563 -31.19 -1.40 -2.36
C LYS A 563 -30.50 -2.32 -1.37
N PRO A 564 -31.21 -3.26 -0.75
CA PRO A 564 -30.55 -4.32 0.04
C PRO A 564 -29.71 -5.21 -0.87
N THR A 565 -28.46 -5.44 -0.50
CA THR A 565 -27.53 -6.31 -1.23
C THR A 565 -26.81 -7.25 -0.27
N ARG A 566 -26.08 -8.23 -0.84
CA ARG A 566 -25.17 -9.12 -0.11
C ARG A 566 -23.76 -9.07 -0.68
N PHE A 567 -23.42 -7.97 -1.37
CA PHE A 567 -22.10 -7.80 -2.00
C PHE A 567 -20.99 -7.59 -0.98
N SER A 568 -21.33 -6.96 0.14
CA SER A 568 -20.43 -6.81 1.28
C SER A 568 -21.22 -7.07 2.57
N ALA A 569 -20.66 -7.88 3.45
CA ALA A 569 -21.25 -8.14 4.75
C ALA A 569 -21.00 -6.95 5.67
N ASP A 570 -21.95 -6.68 6.57
CA ASP A 570 -21.86 -5.67 7.62
C ASP A 570 -21.51 -4.26 7.12
N GLN A 571 -22.01 -3.88 5.92
CA GLN A 571 -21.73 -2.58 5.31
C GLN A 571 -23.02 -1.90 4.86
N ILE A 572 -23.14 -0.60 5.18
CA ILE A 572 -24.17 0.31 4.65
C ILE A 572 -23.46 1.41 3.87
N LEU A 573 -23.72 1.49 2.57
CA LEU A 573 -23.26 2.57 1.72
C LEU A 573 -24.35 3.64 1.63
N VAL A 574 -24.00 4.89 1.91
CA VAL A 574 -24.89 6.04 1.82
C VAL A 574 -24.31 7.06 0.84
N ASP A 575 -25.09 7.37 -0.20
CA ASP A 575 -24.77 8.43 -1.16
C ASP A 575 -25.87 9.50 -1.11
N ALA A 576 -25.49 10.75 -0.84
CA ALA A 576 -26.40 11.88 -0.78
C ALA A 576 -26.14 12.86 -1.93
N LYS A 577 -27.14 13.05 -2.79
CA LYS A 577 -27.09 14.01 -3.91
C LYS A 577 -27.93 15.23 -3.60
N ILE A 578 -27.30 16.42 -3.65
CA ILE A 578 -27.95 17.71 -3.38
C ILE A 578 -27.76 18.60 -4.60
N GLY A 579 -28.87 19.12 -5.16
CA GLY A 579 -28.87 20.00 -6.32
C GLY A 579 -28.32 19.35 -7.60
N GLN A 580 -27.80 20.15 -8.50
CA GLN A 580 -27.20 19.74 -9.79
C GLN A 580 -25.68 20.03 -9.86
N GLY A 581 -25.05 20.21 -8.70
CA GLY A 581 -23.61 20.45 -8.60
C GLY A 581 -23.16 21.72 -9.34
N LEU A 582 -22.09 21.62 -10.13
CA LEU A 582 -21.49 22.75 -10.84
C LEU A 582 -22.44 23.48 -11.83
N LEU A 583 -23.52 22.83 -12.26
CA LEU A 583 -24.50 23.45 -13.18
C LEU A 583 -25.31 24.56 -12.51
N GLU A 584 -25.45 24.56 -11.21
CA GLU A 584 -26.18 25.55 -10.43
C GLU A 584 -25.28 26.69 -9.90
N LEU A 585 -23.95 26.55 -10.03
CA LEU A 585 -23.05 27.59 -9.58
C LEU A 585 -23.09 28.81 -10.49
N PRO A 586 -23.25 30.02 -9.94
CA PRO A 586 -23.17 31.26 -10.69
C PRO A 586 -21.84 31.38 -11.44
N LYS A 587 -21.87 31.80 -12.70
CA LYS A 587 -20.68 31.90 -13.56
C LYS A 587 -19.61 32.86 -13.02
N ASP A 588 -19.99 33.82 -12.22
CA ASP A 588 -19.15 34.83 -11.58
C ASP A 588 -18.52 34.39 -10.24
N ARG A 589 -18.86 33.16 -9.74
CA ARG A 589 -18.35 32.62 -8.48
C ARG A 589 -17.37 31.47 -8.69
N GLY A 590 -16.26 31.72 -9.40
CA GLY A 590 -15.23 30.71 -9.65
C GLY A 590 -14.61 30.11 -8.39
N THR A 591 -14.53 30.86 -7.28
CA THR A 591 -14.05 30.36 -5.98
C THR A 591 -14.98 29.32 -5.36
N ALA A 592 -16.31 29.41 -5.57
CA ALA A 592 -17.26 28.40 -5.09
C ALA A 592 -17.02 27.04 -5.79
N ARG A 593 -16.69 27.07 -7.08
CA ARG A 593 -16.31 25.86 -7.83
C ARG A 593 -15.04 25.23 -7.26
N TRP A 594 -14.01 26.04 -7.03
CA TRP A 594 -12.76 25.57 -6.45
C TRP A 594 -12.97 24.97 -5.06
N ALA A 595 -13.75 25.62 -4.20
CA ALA A 595 -14.06 25.12 -2.86
C ALA A 595 -14.83 23.77 -2.89
N ALA A 596 -15.78 23.62 -3.82
CA ALA A 596 -16.50 22.37 -4.00
C ALA A 596 -15.59 21.24 -4.51
N ASP A 597 -14.76 21.51 -5.51
CA ASP A 597 -13.81 20.52 -6.08
C ASP A 597 -12.73 20.13 -5.06
N ALA A 598 -12.30 21.03 -4.18
CA ALA A 598 -11.32 20.78 -3.13
C ALA A 598 -11.90 20.05 -1.90
N GLY A 599 -13.20 19.71 -1.88
CA GLY A 599 -13.82 19.01 -0.75
C GLY A 599 -13.92 19.84 0.53
N ALA A 600 -13.84 21.18 0.45
CA ALA A 600 -13.85 22.07 1.60
C ALA A 600 -15.10 21.90 2.48
N TYR A 601 -16.23 21.49 1.89
CA TYR A 601 -17.47 21.20 2.61
C TYR A 601 -17.35 20.00 3.56
N VAL A 602 -16.52 19.01 3.22
CA VAL A 602 -16.29 17.83 4.08
C VAL A 602 -15.52 18.23 5.33
N LEU A 603 -14.59 19.19 5.21
CA LEU A 603 -13.73 19.65 6.31
C LEU A 603 -14.43 20.66 7.24
N GLY A 604 -15.63 21.13 6.90
CA GLY A 604 -16.37 22.11 7.68
C GLY A 604 -17.00 21.57 8.96
N GLY A 605 -17.19 20.26 9.07
CA GLY A 605 -17.93 19.65 10.19
C GLY A 605 -19.41 19.96 10.17
N LEU A 606 -20.03 19.94 11.33
CA LEU A 606 -21.44 20.30 11.55
C LEU A 606 -21.53 21.52 12.47
N GLU A 607 -22.71 22.16 12.55
CA GLU A 607 -22.93 23.42 13.29
C GLU A 607 -22.38 23.40 14.74
N ALA A 608 -22.56 22.28 15.45
CA ALA A 608 -22.17 22.15 16.85
C ALA A 608 -20.88 21.34 17.08
N ILE A 609 -20.22 20.85 16.02
CA ILE A 609 -19.03 20.02 16.14
C ILE A 609 -18.15 20.13 14.88
N ARG A 610 -16.87 20.34 15.04
CA ARG A 610 -15.90 20.38 13.93
C ARG A 610 -15.71 18.96 13.37
N TYR A 611 -15.23 18.86 12.13
CA TYR A 611 -15.01 17.58 11.44
C TYR A 611 -14.10 16.63 12.22
N GLU A 612 -12.98 17.13 12.73
CA GLU A 612 -12.01 16.38 13.49
C GLU A 612 -12.60 15.88 14.83
N ASP A 613 -13.31 16.77 15.53
CA ASP A 613 -13.99 16.44 16.78
C ASP A 613 -15.13 15.42 16.55
N MET A 614 -15.76 15.48 15.39
CA MET A 614 -16.80 14.52 14.97
C MET A 614 -16.23 13.11 14.80
N GLN A 615 -15.07 12.99 14.15
CA GLN A 615 -14.42 11.69 14.00
C GLN A 615 -14.05 11.08 15.36
N GLU A 616 -13.53 11.89 16.29
CA GLU A 616 -13.23 11.44 17.65
C GLU A 616 -14.50 11.04 18.43
N ALA A 617 -15.55 11.84 18.35
CA ALA A 617 -16.80 11.56 19.04
C ALA A 617 -17.57 10.34 18.50
N LEU A 618 -17.32 9.93 17.24
CA LEU A 618 -17.94 8.76 16.63
C LEU A 618 -17.09 7.49 16.77
N SER A 619 -15.80 7.62 17.08
CA SER A 619 -14.91 6.49 17.30
C SER A 619 -14.91 5.98 18.75
N SER A 620 -15.50 6.71 19.68
CA SER A 620 -15.73 6.37 21.10
C SER A 620 -17.11 5.72 21.29
#